data_0400c050245489b3a4a92cea031bb4e2
#
_entry.id   0400c050245489b3a4a92cea031bb4e2
#
_cell.length_a   1.000
_cell.length_b   1.000
_cell.length_c   1.000
_cell.angle_alpha   90.00
_cell.angle_beta   90.00
_cell.angle_gamma   90.00
#
_symmetry.space_group_name_H-M   'P 1'
#
loop_
_entity.id
_entity.type
_entity.pdbx_description
1 polymer ?
#
loop_
_entity_poly.entity_id
_entity_poly.type
_entity_poly.pdbx_seq_one_letter_code
_entity_poly.pdbx_strand_id
1 'polypeptide(L)'
;MHPFEDLEVPSGAVGIHWFGQSSFALKDVDGTIVQIDPYFPHERPADRFIHARPPLHEAALRTDFILLTHDHGDHTCMESIDRIRAAYPRVRYVGPVESVGRLTAAGVPEAATTTVQEGDSAVLGSMTAHTVLAK
;
A
#
# COMPACT_ATOMS: atom_id res chain seq x y z
N MET A 1 -12.72 12.48 -2.04
CA MET A 1 -11.30 12.60 -1.56
C MET A 1 -11.24 12.22 -0.08
N HIS A 2 -10.31 11.39 0.27
CA HIS A 2 -10.11 10.98 1.66
C HIS A 2 -9.43 12.12 2.45
N PRO A 3 -9.86 12.43 3.69
CA PRO A 3 -9.28 13.53 4.47
C PRO A 3 -7.78 13.44 4.70
N PHE A 4 -7.21 12.26 4.61
CA PHE A 4 -5.76 12.06 4.71
C PHE A 4 -4.96 12.76 3.60
N GLU A 5 -5.58 13.02 2.45
CA GLU A 5 -4.93 13.79 1.37
C GLU A 5 -4.70 15.25 1.77
N ASP A 6 -5.58 15.81 2.60
CA ASP A 6 -5.50 17.21 3.05
C ASP A 6 -4.62 17.38 4.30
N LEU A 7 -4.16 16.27 4.91
CA LEU A 7 -3.31 16.33 6.09
C LEU A 7 -2.01 17.06 5.76
N GLU A 8 -1.76 18.17 6.42
CA GLU A 8 -0.47 18.85 6.38
C GLU A 8 0.52 18.13 7.32
N VAL A 9 1.62 17.65 6.76
CA VAL A 9 2.66 16.95 7.50
C VAL A 9 3.81 17.92 7.74
N PRO A 10 4.13 18.25 9.00
CA PRO A 10 5.25 19.14 9.30
C PRO A 10 6.60 18.48 9.01
N SER A 11 7.63 19.32 8.80
CA SER A 11 9.01 18.85 8.62
C SER A 11 9.45 17.99 9.79
N GLY A 12 10.11 16.87 9.50
CA GLY A 12 10.59 15.92 10.49
C GLY A 12 9.50 14.96 11.03
N ALA A 13 8.31 14.98 10.46
CA ALA A 13 7.20 14.09 10.82
C ALA A 13 6.73 13.25 9.63
N VAL A 14 5.94 12.23 9.91
CA VAL A 14 5.19 11.43 8.94
C VAL A 14 3.75 11.32 9.40
N GLY A 15 2.80 11.53 8.48
CA GLY A 15 1.39 11.26 8.72
C GLY A 15 1.12 9.76 8.63
N ILE A 16 0.31 9.23 9.53
CA ILE A 16 -0.08 7.81 9.54
C ILE A 16 -1.60 7.72 9.66
N HIS A 17 -2.20 6.90 8.80
CA HIS A 17 -3.61 6.51 8.91
C HIS A 17 -3.71 4.99 8.91
N TRP A 18 -4.46 4.45 9.86
CA TRP A 18 -4.71 3.02 9.98
C TRP A 18 -6.10 2.68 9.47
N PHE A 19 -6.19 1.76 8.50
CA PHE A 19 -7.45 1.29 7.90
C PHE A 19 -8.00 0.01 8.54
N GLY A 20 -7.34 -0.52 9.53
CA GLY A 20 -7.65 -1.81 10.12
C GLY A 20 -6.69 -2.91 9.66
N GLN A 21 -6.59 -3.98 10.44
CA GLN A 21 -5.64 -5.08 10.25
C GLN A 21 -4.21 -4.54 10.04
N SER A 22 -3.56 -4.93 8.96
CA SER A 22 -2.19 -4.48 8.64
C SER A 22 -2.15 -3.39 7.56
N SER A 23 -3.29 -2.76 7.26
CA SER A 23 -3.39 -1.75 6.21
C SER A 23 -3.20 -0.35 6.76
N PHE A 24 -2.17 0.33 6.26
CA PHE A 24 -1.81 1.70 6.66
C PHE A 24 -1.60 2.58 5.43
N ALA A 25 -1.77 3.88 5.62
CA ALA A 25 -1.23 4.89 4.71
C ALA A 25 -0.22 5.76 5.46
N LEU A 26 0.88 6.06 4.81
CA LEU A 26 1.89 7.02 5.26
C LEU A 26 1.87 8.23 4.34
N LYS A 27 2.08 9.42 4.90
CA LYS A 27 2.22 10.65 4.12
C LYS A 27 3.43 11.42 4.60
N ASP A 28 4.30 11.81 3.67
CA ASP A 28 5.47 12.63 3.99
C ASP A 28 5.19 14.14 3.88
N VAL A 29 6.19 14.94 4.21
CA VAL A 29 6.13 16.41 4.17
C VAL A 29 5.86 16.95 2.76
N ASP A 30 6.28 16.24 1.71
CA ASP A 30 6.10 16.63 0.32
C ASP A 30 4.77 16.15 -0.27
N GLY A 31 3.97 15.45 0.53
CA GLY A 31 2.66 14.94 0.14
C GLY A 31 2.68 13.59 -0.56
N THR A 32 3.82 12.88 -0.58
CA THR A 32 3.89 11.49 -1.07
C THR A 32 3.06 10.57 -0.18
N ILE A 33 2.17 9.79 -0.78
CA ILE A 33 1.32 8.84 -0.06
C ILE A 33 1.72 7.40 -0.42
N VAL A 34 2.03 6.63 0.62
CA VAL A 34 2.38 5.22 0.54
C VAL A 34 1.29 4.41 1.24
N GLN A 35 0.68 3.45 0.56
CA GLN A 35 -0.16 2.45 1.21
C GLN A 35 0.65 1.20 1.51
N ILE A 36 0.53 0.68 2.73
CA ILE A 36 1.16 -0.56 3.18
C ILE A 36 0.07 -1.63 3.27
N ASP A 37 0.29 -2.75 2.58
CA ASP A 37 -0.61 -3.92 2.59
C ASP A 37 -2.10 -3.55 2.44
N PRO A 38 -2.52 -2.86 1.36
CA PRO A 38 -3.89 -2.44 1.19
C PRO A 38 -4.82 -3.66 1.08
N TYR A 39 -5.75 -3.78 2.04
CA TYR A 39 -6.68 -4.89 2.14
C TYR A 39 -8.11 -4.39 2.39
N PHE A 40 -8.86 -4.22 1.31
CA PHE A 40 -10.20 -3.64 1.31
C PHE A 40 -11.20 -4.51 0.54
N PRO A 41 -11.31 -5.82 0.86
CA PRO A 41 -12.24 -6.69 0.13
C PRO A 41 -13.67 -6.17 0.27
N HIS A 42 -14.44 -6.27 -0.82
CA HIS A 42 -15.86 -5.87 -0.81
C HIS A 42 -16.74 -6.93 -0.16
N GLU A 43 -16.43 -8.21 -0.33
CA GLU A 43 -17.09 -9.31 0.35
C GLU A 43 -16.55 -9.42 1.78
N ARG A 44 -17.41 -9.13 2.75
CA ARG A 44 -17.04 -9.01 4.16
C ARG A 44 -18.01 -9.79 5.06
N PRO A 45 -17.92 -11.12 5.08
CA PRO A 45 -18.78 -11.93 5.93
C PRO A 45 -18.56 -11.60 7.41
N ALA A 46 -19.68 -11.58 8.18
CA ALA A 46 -19.69 -11.12 9.56
C ALA A 46 -18.88 -12.02 10.53
N ASP A 47 -18.58 -13.26 10.14
CA ASP A 47 -17.73 -14.17 10.90
C ASP A 47 -16.23 -13.87 10.76
N ARG A 48 -15.85 -13.03 9.79
CA ARG A 48 -14.46 -12.63 9.50
C ARG A 48 -14.18 -11.15 9.67
N PHE A 49 -15.20 -10.31 9.50
CA PHE A 49 -15.05 -8.85 9.53
C PHE A 49 -16.00 -8.23 10.55
N ILE A 50 -15.47 -7.32 11.36
CA ILE A 50 -16.26 -6.53 12.31
C ILE A 50 -17.11 -5.49 11.57
N HIS A 51 -16.56 -4.91 10.49
CA HIS A 51 -17.23 -3.89 9.71
C HIS A 51 -17.74 -4.45 8.39
N ALA A 52 -19.02 -4.20 8.09
CA ALA A 52 -19.67 -4.68 6.87
C ALA A 52 -19.20 -3.95 5.59
N ARG A 53 -18.57 -2.78 5.76
CA ARG A 53 -18.06 -1.99 4.63
C ARG A 53 -16.54 -1.87 4.70
N PRO A 54 -15.86 -1.84 3.55
CA PRO A 54 -14.43 -1.52 3.51
C PRO A 54 -14.17 -0.14 4.11
N PRO A 55 -13.05 0.04 4.83
CA PRO A 55 -12.71 1.32 5.45
C PRO A 55 -12.28 2.39 4.46
N LEU A 56 -11.96 2.00 3.22
CA LEU A 56 -11.54 2.90 2.15
C LEU A 56 -12.17 2.47 0.83
N HIS A 57 -12.67 3.46 0.10
CA HIS A 57 -12.90 3.35 -1.33
C HIS A 57 -11.59 3.74 -2.03
N GLU A 58 -10.97 2.82 -2.75
CA GLU A 58 -9.59 2.95 -3.23
C GLU A 58 -9.37 4.19 -4.11
N ALA A 59 -10.35 4.57 -4.92
CA ALA A 59 -10.28 5.79 -5.74
C ALA A 59 -10.35 7.09 -4.93
N ALA A 60 -10.72 7.04 -3.65
CA ALA A 60 -10.85 8.22 -2.81
C ALA A 60 -9.54 8.70 -2.20
N LEU A 61 -8.48 7.88 -2.24
CA LEU A 61 -7.17 8.22 -1.70
C LEU A 61 -6.11 8.10 -2.79
N ARG A 62 -5.53 9.23 -3.19
CA ARG A 62 -4.37 9.24 -4.10
C ARG A 62 -3.24 8.40 -3.50
N THR A 63 -2.65 7.56 -4.33
CA THR A 63 -1.61 6.63 -3.91
C THR A 63 -0.43 6.71 -4.86
N ASP A 64 0.74 7.02 -4.34
CA ASP A 64 1.98 7.13 -5.11
C ASP A 64 2.76 5.82 -5.08
N PHE A 65 2.73 5.12 -3.94
CA PHE A 65 3.41 3.84 -3.75
C PHE A 65 2.53 2.85 -3.01
N ILE A 66 2.68 1.58 -3.35
CA ILE A 66 2.20 0.45 -2.56
C ILE A 66 3.41 -0.33 -2.07
N LEU A 67 3.52 -0.48 -0.75
CA LEU A 67 4.54 -1.28 -0.09
C LEU A 67 3.90 -2.56 0.41
N LEU A 68 4.43 -3.70 -0.02
CA LEU A 68 3.94 -5.03 0.35
C LEU A 68 4.94 -5.71 1.27
N THR A 69 4.45 -6.21 2.40
CA THR A 69 5.31 -6.85 3.40
C THR A 69 5.58 -8.31 3.07
N HIS A 70 4.58 -9.05 2.63
CA HIS A 70 4.70 -10.46 2.24
C HIS A 70 3.51 -10.92 1.38
N ASP A 71 3.64 -12.10 0.76
CA ASP A 71 2.66 -12.64 -0.18
C ASP A 71 1.60 -13.53 0.49
N HIS A 72 0.84 -12.96 1.44
CA HIS A 72 -0.42 -13.53 1.90
C HIS A 72 -1.60 -12.73 1.34
N GLY A 73 -2.77 -13.36 1.18
CA GLY A 73 -3.92 -12.75 0.50
C GLY A 73 -4.51 -11.53 1.22
N ASP A 74 -4.27 -11.38 2.52
CA ASP A 74 -4.66 -10.22 3.31
C ASP A 74 -3.57 -9.13 3.40
N HIS A 75 -2.45 -9.32 2.72
CA HIS A 75 -1.34 -8.37 2.59
C HIS A 75 -1.09 -8.01 1.13
N THR A 76 -0.86 -9.00 0.26
CA THR A 76 -0.80 -8.81 -1.20
C THR A 76 -2.18 -9.10 -1.78
N CYS A 77 -3.12 -8.17 -1.59
CA CYS A 77 -4.51 -8.31 -2.02
C CYS A 77 -4.71 -7.74 -3.41
N MET A 78 -4.75 -8.60 -4.43
CA MET A 78 -4.89 -8.17 -5.81
C MET A 78 -6.21 -7.45 -6.08
N GLU A 79 -7.30 -7.81 -5.39
CA GLU A 79 -8.58 -7.10 -5.50
C GLU A 79 -8.42 -5.60 -5.18
N SER A 80 -7.78 -5.27 -4.05
CA SER A 80 -7.54 -3.88 -3.64
C SER A 80 -6.51 -3.20 -4.53
N ILE A 81 -5.42 -3.89 -4.86
CA ILE A 81 -4.33 -3.37 -5.71
C ILE A 81 -4.85 -3.04 -7.11
N ASP A 82 -5.67 -3.89 -7.70
CA ASP A 82 -6.24 -3.65 -9.03
C ASP A 82 -7.15 -2.42 -9.05
N ARG A 83 -7.93 -2.19 -8.00
CA ARG A 83 -8.77 -0.98 -7.89
C ARG A 83 -7.92 0.27 -7.67
N ILE A 84 -6.85 0.21 -6.88
CA ILE A 84 -5.92 1.33 -6.70
C ILE A 84 -5.25 1.69 -8.04
N ARG A 85 -4.71 0.71 -8.75
CA ARG A 85 -4.01 0.97 -10.01
C ARG A 85 -4.94 1.43 -11.14
N ALA A 86 -6.19 1.03 -11.10
CA ALA A 86 -7.19 1.54 -12.05
C ALA A 86 -7.46 3.03 -11.83
N ALA A 87 -7.49 3.49 -10.58
CA ALA A 87 -7.66 4.90 -10.24
C ALA A 87 -6.38 5.71 -10.38
N TYR A 88 -5.23 5.11 -10.08
CA TYR A 88 -3.91 5.75 -10.07
C TYR A 88 -2.89 4.94 -10.88
N PRO A 89 -2.94 5.00 -12.22
CA PRO A 89 -2.12 4.13 -13.09
C PRO A 89 -0.61 4.36 -12.99
N ARG A 90 -0.18 5.45 -12.36
CA ARG A 90 1.25 5.75 -12.14
C ARG A 90 1.78 5.27 -10.79
N VAL A 91 0.96 4.55 -10.01
CA VAL A 91 1.39 3.98 -8.73
C VAL A 91 2.59 3.04 -8.94
N ARG A 92 3.54 3.10 -8.02
CA ARG A 92 4.72 2.25 -7.99
C ARG A 92 4.65 1.27 -6.84
N TYR A 93 5.39 0.18 -6.95
CA TYR A 93 5.27 -0.95 -6.01
C TYR A 93 6.64 -1.32 -5.47
N VAL A 94 6.68 -1.65 -4.18
CA VAL A 94 7.87 -2.18 -3.49
C VAL A 94 7.44 -3.41 -2.70
N GLY A 95 8.14 -4.50 -2.83
CA GLY A 95 7.82 -5.71 -2.09
C GLY A 95 8.81 -6.85 -2.32
N PRO A 96 8.62 -7.97 -1.61
CA PRO A 96 9.43 -9.16 -1.81
C PRO A 96 9.15 -9.81 -3.18
N VAL A 97 10.05 -10.72 -3.59
CA VAL A 97 10.00 -11.35 -4.92
C VAL A 97 8.66 -12.06 -5.19
N GLU A 98 8.07 -12.68 -4.18
CA GLU A 98 6.80 -13.41 -4.31
C GLU A 98 5.63 -12.44 -4.58
N SER A 99 5.57 -11.33 -3.87
CA SER A 99 4.55 -10.30 -4.08
C SER A 99 4.72 -9.62 -5.44
N VAL A 100 5.95 -9.25 -5.81
CA VAL A 100 6.26 -8.66 -7.13
C VAL A 100 5.91 -9.64 -8.24
N GLY A 101 6.20 -10.92 -8.08
CA GLY A 101 5.82 -11.97 -9.04
C GLY A 101 4.32 -12.06 -9.26
N ARG A 102 3.52 -11.91 -8.19
CA ARG A 102 2.05 -11.86 -8.29
C ARG A 102 1.58 -10.61 -9.02
N LEU A 103 2.18 -9.45 -8.76
CA LEU A 103 1.86 -8.20 -9.46
C LEU A 103 2.13 -8.30 -10.96
N THR A 104 3.31 -8.78 -11.34
CA THR A 104 3.70 -8.90 -12.76
C THR A 104 2.86 -9.95 -13.50
N ALA A 105 2.50 -11.05 -12.84
CA ALA A 105 1.58 -12.05 -13.38
C ALA A 105 0.17 -11.47 -13.64
N ALA A 106 -0.25 -10.47 -12.87
CA ALA A 106 -1.52 -9.75 -13.04
C ALA A 106 -1.43 -8.57 -14.03
N GLY A 107 -0.29 -8.36 -14.69
CA GLY A 107 -0.11 -7.34 -15.71
C GLY A 107 0.45 -6.01 -15.22
N VAL A 108 0.96 -5.92 -13.98
CA VAL A 108 1.71 -4.75 -13.52
C VAL A 108 3.04 -4.69 -14.26
N PRO A 109 3.41 -3.55 -14.88
CA PRO A 109 4.69 -3.43 -15.57
C PRO A 109 5.87 -3.64 -14.61
N GLU A 110 6.84 -4.43 -15.00
CA GLU A 110 8.05 -4.66 -14.21
C GLU A 110 8.77 -3.35 -13.85
N ALA A 111 8.79 -2.38 -14.78
CA ALA A 111 9.39 -1.07 -14.56
C ALA A 111 8.72 -0.25 -13.42
N ALA A 112 7.48 -0.60 -13.04
CA ALA A 112 6.78 0.02 -11.91
C ALA A 112 7.08 -0.66 -10.57
N THR A 113 7.81 -1.77 -10.57
CA THR A 113 8.09 -2.60 -9.39
C THR A 113 9.53 -2.46 -8.94
N THR A 114 9.73 -2.57 -7.62
CA THR A 114 11.04 -2.72 -6.99
C THR A 114 10.99 -3.92 -6.06
N THR A 115 11.80 -4.92 -6.35
CA THR A 115 11.94 -6.11 -5.49
C THR A 115 12.95 -5.82 -4.40
N VAL A 116 12.61 -6.12 -3.15
CA VAL A 116 13.47 -5.95 -1.99
C VAL A 116 13.61 -7.25 -1.20
N GLN A 117 14.75 -7.41 -0.56
CA GLN A 117 15.03 -8.49 0.39
C GLN A 117 15.67 -7.91 1.65
N GLU A 118 15.90 -8.74 2.66
CA GLU A 118 16.54 -8.33 3.91
C GLU A 118 17.83 -7.53 3.64
N GLY A 119 17.94 -6.37 4.28
CA GLY A 119 19.07 -5.46 4.13
C GLY A 119 18.93 -4.43 3.02
N ASP A 120 17.96 -4.58 2.12
CA ASP A 120 17.71 -3.59 1.07
C ASP A 120 16.98 -2.36 1.61
N SER A 121 17.15 -1.25 0.91
CA SER A 121 16.41 0.00 1.15
C SER A 121 15.75 0.47 -0.13
N ALA A 122 14.59 1.09 0.00
CA ALA A 122 13.85 1.73 -1.10
C ALA A 122 13.46 3.15 -0.72
N VAL A 123 13.63 4.09 -1.64
CA VAL A 123 13.23 5.49 -1.45
C VAL A 123 11.79 5.67 -1.91
N LEU A 124 10.95 6.21 -1.05
CA LEU A 124 9.52 6.47 -1.26
C LEU A 124 9.25 7.95 -0.97
N GLY A 125 9.42 8.79 -1.97
CA GLY A 125 9.40 10.24 -1.76
C GLY A 125 10.56 10.69 -0.89
N SER A 126 10.27 11.38 0.23
CA SER A 126 11.27 11.75 1.23
C SER A 126 11.48 10.68 2.31
N MET A 127 10.70 9.61 2.26
CA MET A 127 10.81 8.47 3.17
C MET A 127 11.75 7.41 2.60
N THR A 128 12.38 6.63 3.47
CA THR A 128 13.18 5.45 3.10
C THR A 128 12.67 4.23 3.85
N ALA A 129 12.32 3.19 3.11
CA ALA A 129 11.97 1.90 3.68
C ALA A 129 13.22 1.04 3.82
N HIS A 130 13.47 0.51 5.00
CA HIS A 130 14.54 -0.45 5.26
C HIS A 130 13.92 -1.83 5.46
N THR A 131 14.41 -2.82 4.71
CA THR A 131 13.85 -4.17 4.72
C THR A 131 14.52 -5.01 5.81
N VAL A 132 13.70 -5.55 6.69
CA VAL A 132 14.12 -6.47 7.75
C VAL A 132 13.36 -7.78 7.62
N LEU A 133 13.96 -8.87 8.09
CA LEU A 133 13.31 -10.17 8.12
C LEU A 133 12.26 -10.20 9.23
N ALA A 134 11.04 -10.60 8.90
CA ALA A 134 10.02 -10.89 9.90
C ALA A 134 10.35 -12.22 10.62
N LYS A 135 10.21 -12.22 11.94
CA LYS A 135 10.40 -13.43 12.78
C LYS A 135 9.07 -14.02 13.18
#